data_f15723eed6160b2de47ea5c01b06cf1c
#
_entry.id   f15723eed6160b2de47ea5c01b06cf1c
#
_cell.length_a   1.000
_cell.length_b   1.000
_cell.length_c   1.000
_cell.angle_alpha   90.00
_cell.angle_beta   90.00
_cell.angle_gamma   90.00
#
_symmetry.space_group_name_H-M   'P 1'
#
loop_
_entity.id
_entity.type
_entity.pdbx_description
1 polymer ?
#
loop_
_entity_poly.entity_id
_entity_poly.type
_entity_poly.pdbx_seq_one_letter_code
_entity_poly.pdbx_strand_id
1 'polypeptide(L)'
;MEVSQEELKRYEELQVLALDFARVGKTQDLKAMLEAGMSVNLTDHKGNTLLMLASYNGNFETTKMLLECKAEVDRKNDRGQTPLAGVCFKGYFDIVKILVEAGANIHENSGMGTTAITFASMFGHTKIVEYLNKQNKNIGFKSKLYLIFSKIIGFFRKNR
;
A
#
# COMPACT_ATOMS: atom_id res chain seq x y z
N MET A 1 -0.73 -9.40 36.56
CA MET A 1 -1.60 -8.20 36.60
C MET A 1 -2.71 -8.45 35.61
N GLU A 2 -3.95 -8.58 36.08
CA GLU A 2 -5.11 -8.71 35.15
C GLU A 2 -5.44 -7.32 34.60
N VAL A 3 -5.51 -7.21 33.29
CA VAL A 3 -5.95 -5.98 32.60
C VAL A 3 -7.46 -5.84 32.80
N SER A 4 -7.91 -4.68 33.22
CA SER A 4 -9.35 -4.42 33.47
C SER A 4 -10.12 -4.37 32.13
N GLN A 5 -11.43 -4.63 32.18
CA GLN A 5 -12.33 -4.52 31.01
C GLN A 5 -12.35 -3.10 30.44
N GLU A 6 -12.20 -2.10 31.29
CA GLU A 6 -12.16 -0.69 30.89
C GLU A 6 -10.87 -0.35 30.14
N GLU A 7 -9.72 -0.87 30.59
CA GLU A 7 -8.43 -0.72 29.89
C GLU A 7 -8.43 -1.40 28.53
N LEU A 8 -9.01 -2.60 28.42
CA LEU A 8 -9.17 -3.31 27.14
C LEU A 8 -10.00 -2.49 26.15
N LYS A 9 -11.16 -2.00 26.59
CA LYS A 9 -12.04 -1.16 25.75
C LYS A 9 -11.32 0.12 25.28
N ARG A 10 -10.60 0.78 26.17
CA ARG A 10 -9.84 1.98 25.83
C ARG A 10 -8.73 1.67 24.82
N TYR A 11 -8.08 0.52 24.94
CA TYR A 11 -7.06 0.10 23.97
C TYR A 11 -7.67 -0.18 22.58
N GLU A 12 -8.84 -0.82 22.51
CA GLU A 12 -9.57 -1.01 21.25
C GLU A 12 -9.96 0.32 20.59
N GLU A 13 -10.44 1.30 21.36
CA GLU A 13 -10.75 2.64 20.86
C GLU A 13 -9.50 3.32 20.28
N LEU A 14 -8.34 3.20 20.93
CA LEU A 14 -7.07 3.72 20.43
C LEU A 14 -6.62 3.02 19.16
N GLN A 15 -6.84 1.72 19.01
CA GLN A 15 -6.55 1.00 17.76
C GLN A 15 -7.40 1.52 16.60
N VAL A 16 -8.69 1.74 16.80
CA VAL A 16 -9.57 2.33 15.79
C VAL A 16 -9.08 3.72 15.39
N LEU A 17 -8.70 4.53 16.35
CA LEU A 17 -8.17 5.88 16.11
C LEU A 17 -6.86 5.85 15.31
N ALA A 18 -5.94 4.92 15.60
CA ALA A 18 -4.70 4.75 14.85
C ALA A 18 -4.96 4.37 13.37
N LEU A 19 -5.92 3.47 13.13
CA LEU A 19 -6.35 3.11 11.77
C LEU A 19 -6.91 4.32 11.02
N ASP A 20 -7.69 5.17 11.68
CA ASP A 20 -8.23 6.38 11.08
C ASP A 20 -7.13 7.43 10.82
N PHE A 21 -6.17 7.60 11.72
CA PHE A 21 -5.01 8.46 11.48
C PHE A 21 -4.20 8.01 10.26
N ALA A 22 -4.03 6.72 10.05
CA ALA A 22 -3.39 6.20 8.84
C ALA A 22 -4.20 6.53 7.57
N ARG A 23 -5.56 6.41 7.62
CA ARG A 23 -6.44 6.72 6.48
C ARG A 23 -6.43 8.19 6.09
N VAL A 24 -6.39 9.09 7.07
CA VAL A 24 -6.50 10.54 6.83
C VAL A 24 -5.15 11.25 6.77
N GLY A 25 -4.04 10.52 7.02
CA GLY A 25 -2.69 11.08 6.93
C GLY A 25 -2.26 11.91 8.13
N LYS A 26 -2.79 11.64 9.35
CA LYS A 26 -2.34 12.29 10.59
C LYS A 26 -1.04 11.69 11.10
N THR A 27 0.06 12.00 10.40
CA THR A 27 1.36 11.37 10.56
C THR A 27 1.92 11.51 11.98
N GLN A 28 1.86 12.71 12.57
CA GLN A 28 2.45 12.96 13.88
C GLN A 28 1.67 12.27 15.01
N ASP A 29 0.32 12.32 14.93
CA ASP A 29 -0.54 11.66 15.91
C ASP A 29 -0.34 10.14 15.88
N LEU A 30 -0.29 9.55 14.67
CA LEU A 30 -0.02 8.12 14.50
C LEU A 30 1.38 7.76 15.02
N LYS A 31 2.39 8.57 14.70
CA LYS A 31 3.76 8.34 15.16
C LYS A 31 3.84 8.30 16.71
N ALA A 32 3.19 9.23 17.39
CA ALA A 32 3.13 9.24 18.85
C ALA A 32 2.50 7.96 19.42
N MET A 33 1.46 7.40 18.76
CA MET A 33 0.86 6.14 19.18
C MET A 33 1.82 4.95 19.01
N LEU A 34 2.58 4.91 17.91
CA LEU A 34 3.60 3.87 17.70
C LEU A 34 4.73 3.96 18.72
N GLU A 35 5.19 5.16 19.03
CA GLU A 35 6.21 5.43 20.07
C GLU A 35 5.71 5.05 21.48
N ALA A 36 4.39 5.14 21.71
CA ALA A 36 3.74 4.68 22.94
C ALA A 36 3.53 3.15 23.02
N GLY A 37 3.97 2.39 21.99
CA GLY A 37 3.93 0.92 21.97
C GLY A 37 2.81 0.30 21.14
N MET A 38 2.05 1.09 20.36
CA MET A 38 1.08 0.52 19.42
C MET A 38 1.79 -0.21 18.29
N SER A 39 1.25 -1.37 17.89
CA SER A 39 1.83 -2.16 16.80
C SER A 39 1.80 -1.41 15.47
N VAL A 40 2.97 -1.27 14.82
CA VAL A 40 3.08 -0.72 13.45
C VAL A 40 2.36 -1.57 12.41
N ASN A 41 2.17 -2.86 12.71
CA ASN A 41 1.47 -3.82 11.85
C ASN A 41 0.01 -4.05 12.29
N LEU A 42 -0.58 -3.11 13.04
CA LEU A 42 -1.99 -3.12 13.38
C LEU A 42 -2.84 -3.24 12.11
N THR A 43 -3.91 -4.05 12.17
CA THR A 43 -4.85 -4.27 11.06
C THR A 43 -6.28 -3.92 11.46
N ASP A 44 -7.07 -3.51 10.48
CA ASP A 44 -8.52 -3.44 10.62
C ASP A 44 -9.16 -4.86 10.50
N HIS A 45 -10.49 -4.91 10.61
CA HIS A 45 -11.29 -6.15 10.51
C HIS A 45 -11.27 -6.82 9.12
N LYS A 46 -10.61 -6.23 8.13
CA LYS A 46 -10.38 -6.75 6.77
C LYS A 46 -8.91 -7.11 6.52
N GLY A 47 -8.10 -7.12 7.57
CA GLY A 47 -6.68 -7.37 7.48
C GLY A 47 -5.87 -6.22 6.85
N ASN A 48 -6.47 -5.04 6.60
CA ASN A 48 -5.71 -3.91 6.05
C ASN A 48 -4.79 -3.33 7.13
N THR A 49 -3.48 -3.30 6.85
CA THR A 49 -2.48 -2.72 7.75
C THR A 49 -2.51 -1.19 7.73
N LEU A 50 -1.91 -0.55 8.75
CA LEU A 50 -1.69 0.91 8.75
C LEU A 50 -1.00 1.37 7.46
N LEU A 51 0.01 0.61 6.99
CA LEU A 51 0.73 0.88 5.74
C LEU A 51 -0.20 0.83 4.52
N MET A 52 -1.10 -0.17 4.43
CA MET A 52 -2.11 -0.23 3.37
C MET A 52 -3.04 0.97 3.40
N LEU A 53 -3.55 1.32 4.58
CA LEU A 53 -4.50 2.42 4.73
C LEU A 53 -3.87 3.76 4.35
N ALA A 54 -2.65 4.04 4.81
CA ALA A 54 -1.94 5.25 4.46
C ALA A 54 -1.62 5.32 2.97
N SER A 55 -1.02 4.28 2.41
CA SER A 55 -0.57 4.25 1.01
C SER A 55 -1.73 4.27 0.02
N TYR A 56 -2.80 3.52 0.27
CA TYR A 56 -3.99 3.49 -0.59
C TYR A 56 -4.73 4.82 -0.64
N ASN A 57 -4.67 5.61 0.44
CA ASN A 57 -5.28 6.95 0.51
C ASN A 57 -4.35 8.08 0.04
N GLY A 58 -3.14 7.76 -0.43
CA GLY A 58 -2.22 8.74 -1.00
C GLY A 58 -1.41 9.53 0.05
N ASN A 59 -1.40 9.09 1.30
CA ASN A 59 -0.72 9.76 2.40
C ASN A 59 0.79 9.46 2.38
N PHE A 60 1.53 10.17 1.53
CA PHE A 60 2.95 9.93 1.30
C PHE A 60 3.79 9.99 2.59
N GLU A 61 3.67 11.06 3.37
CA GLU A 61 4.45 11.24 4.61
C GLU A 61 4.14 10.16 5.67
N THR A 62 2.87 9.80 5.81
CA THR A 62 2.46 8.72 6.72
C THR A 62 2.99 7.36 6.24
N THR A 63 2.93 7.10 4.94
CA THR A 63 3.49 5.87 4.34
C THR A 63 4.99 5.79 4.60
N LYS A 64 5.72 6.88 4.35
CA LYS A 64 7.17 6.96 4.58
C LYS A 64 7.51 6.71 6.05
N MET A 65 6.83 7.38 6.96
CA MET A 65 7.00 7.21 8.42
C MET A 65 6.77 5.75 8.85
N LEU A 66 5.71 5.09 8.35
CA LEU A 66 5.41 3.70 8.67
C LEU A 66 6.51 2.74 8.16
N LEU A 67 7.08 2.99 6.98
CA LEU A 67 8.21 2.22 6.45
C LEU A 67 9.48 2.43 7.29
N GLU A 68 9.75 3.65 7.74
CA GLU A 68 10.84 3.96 8.69
C GLU A 68 10.66 3.22 10.03
N CYS A 69 9.42 3.09 10.50
CA CYS A 69 9.04 2.30 11.68
C CYS A 69 9.02 0.79 11.43
N LYS A 70 9.51 0.31 10.28
CA LYS A 70 9.62 -1.12 9.92
C LYS A 70 8.28 -1.83 9.76
N ALA A 71 7.27 -1.16 9.23
CA ALA A 71 6.05 -1.82 8.81
C ALA A 71 6.33 -2.94 7.79
N GLU A 72 5.60 -4.07 7.90
CA GLU A 72 5.70 -5.19 6.96
C GLU A 72 5.19 -4.76 5.57
N VAL A 73 6.13 -4.61 4.62
CA VAL A 73 5.87 -3.98 3.31
C VAL A 73 4.95 -4.81 2.41
N ASP A 74 4.99 -6.14 2.53
CA ASP A 74 4.23 -7.08 1.68
C ASP A 74 3.11 -7.83 2.42
N ARG A 75 2.76 -7.41 3.65
CA ARG A 75 1.66 -8.06 4.39
C ARG A 75 0.37 -7.92 3.60
N LYS A 76 -0.32 -9.05 3.40
CA LYS A 76 -1.57 -9.13 2.65
C LYS A 76 -2.77 -8.92 3.58
N ASN A 77 -3.80 -8.29 3.04
CA ASN A 77 -5.12 -8.26 3.67
C ASN A 77 -5.91 -9.56 3.37
N ASP A 78 -7.15 -9.66 3.88
CA ASP A 78 -8.01 -10.84 3.72
C ASP A 78 -8.39 -11.12 2.25
N ARG A 79 -8.20 -10.16 1.36
CA ARG A 79 -8.37 -10.33 -0.10
C ARG A 79 -7.10 -10.76 -0.81
N GLY A 80 -6.02 -10.98 -0.08
CA GLY A 80 -4.71 -11.30 -0.64
C GLY A 80 -3.99 -10.12 -1.29
N GLN A 81 -4.43 -8.88 -1.06
CA GLN A 81 -3.85 -7.68 -1.66
C GLN A 81 -2.66 -7.19 -0.82
N THR A 82 -1.62 -6.70 -1.50
CA THR A 82 -0.46 -6.03 -0.88
C THR A 82 -0.61 -4.50 -0.93
N PRO A 83 0.13 -3.74 -0.09
CA PRO A 83 0.19 -2.28 -0.19
C PRO A 83 0.57 -1.80 -1.60
N LEU A 84 1.58 -2.41 -2.23
CA LEU A 84 2.05 -2.05 -3.57
C LEU A 84 0.96 -2.24 -4.64
N ALA A 85 0.20 -3.33 -4.60
CA ALA A 85 -0.90 -3.58 -5.54
C ALA A 85 -2.00 -2.52 -5.42
N GLY A 86 -2.38 -2.16 -4.19
CA GLY A 86 -3.37 -1.13 -3.93
C GLY A 86 -2.95 0.25 -4.46
N VAL A 87 -1.69 0.61 -4.29
CA VAL A 87 -1.15 1.90 -4.78
C VAL A 87 -1.02 1.91 -6.30
N CYS A 88 -0.66 0.78 -6.92
CA CYS A 88 -0.63 0.64 -8.38
C CYS A 88 -2.02 0.76 -9.01
N PHE A 89 -3.06 0.28 -8.32
CA PHE A 89 -4.45 0.52 -8.69
C PHE A 89 -4.81 2.01 -8.66
N LYS A 90 -4.40 2.73 -7.61
CA LYS A 90 -4.68 4.16 -7.43
C LYS A 90 -3.84 5.09 -8.32
N GLY A 91 -2.65 4.67 -8.74
CA GLY A 91 -1.76 5.45 -9.58
C GLY A 91 -0.86 6.43 -8.85
N TYR A 92 -0.61 6.25 -7.55
CA TYR A 92 0.24 7.14 -6.75
C TYR A 92 1.73 6.79 -6.95
N PHE A 93 2.33 7.33 -8.00
CA PHE A 93 3.68 6.98 -8.46
C PHE A 93 4.76 7.14 -7.38
N ASP A 94 4.75 8.24 -6.63
CA ASP A 94 5.78 8.48 -5.61
C ASP A 94 5.68 7.50 -4.44
N ILE A 95 4.46 7.08 -4.09
CA ILE A 95 4.26 6.03 -3.08
C ILE A 95 4.71 4.66 -3.61
N VAL A 96 4.46 4.35 -4.90
CA VAL A 96 5.02 3.13 -5.53
C VAL A 96 6.53 3.10 -5.39
N LYS A 97 7.22 4.23 -5.63
CA LYS A 97 8.68 4.30 -5.52
C LYS A 97 9.17 3.96 -4.11
N ILE A 98 8.64 4.61 -3.08
CA ILE A 98 9.10 4.38 -1.71
C ILE A 98 8.77 2.97 -1.21
N LEU A 99 7.66 2.36 -1.64
CA LEU A 99 7.36 0.96 -1.33
C LEU A 99 8.36 0.00 -1.99
N VAL A 100 8.70 0.21 -3.26
CA VAL A 100 9.71 -0.60 -3.99
C VAL A 100 11.10 -0.40 -3.39
N GLU A 101 11.49 0.82 -3.05
CA GLU A 101 12.75 1.15 -2.36
C GLU A 101 12.82 0.50 -0.96
N ALA A 102 11.68 0.35 -0.28
CA ALA A 102 11.57 -0.38 0.99
C ALA A 102 11.56 -1.91 0.83
N GLY A 103 11.68 -2.43 -0.40
CA GLY A 103 11.79 -3.86 -0.69
C GLY A 103 10.47 -4.55 -1.03
N ALA A 104 9.41 -3.83 -1.37
CA ALA A 104 8.15 -4.45 -1.80
C ALA A 104 8.37 -5.40 -2.98
N ASN A 105 7.82 -6.62 -2.90
CA ASN A 105 7.92 -7.62 -3.93
C ASN A 105 6.99 -7.27 -5.12
N ILE A 106 7.59 -6.77 -6.21
CA ILE A 106 6.87 -6.37 -7.43
C ILE A 106 6.17 -7.54 -8.16
N HIS A 107 6.55 -8.78 -7.84
CA HIS A 107 6.00 -10.01 -8.42
C HIS A 107 4.96 -10.69 -7.52
N GLU A 108 4.70 -10.11 -6.34
CA GLU A 108 3.76 -10.70 -5.38
C GLU A 108 2.36 -10.83 -5.99
N ASN A 109 1.77 -12.01 -5.85
CA ASN A 109 0.39 -12.27 -6.25
C ASN A 109 -0.57 -11.55 -5.28
N SER A 110 -1.38 -10.66 -5.81
CA SER A 110 -2.32 -9.82 -5.07
C SER A 110 -3.78 -10.28 -5.23
N GLY A 111 -3.97 -11.58 -5.26
CA GLY A 111 -5.27 -12.21 -5.48
C GLY A 111 -5.58 -12.43 -6.97
N MET A 112 -6.33 -13.49 -7.28
CA MET A 112 -6.77 -13.88 -8.64
C MET A 112 -5.67 -13.88 -9.71
N GLY A 113 -4.41 -14.20 -9.34
CA GLY A 113 -3.27 -14.21 -10.25
C GLY A 113 -2.79 -12.84 -10.74
N THR A 114 -3.25 -11.76 -10.12
CA THR A 114 -2.85 -10.39 -10.45
C THR A 114 -1.61 -9.96 -9.67
N THR A 115 -0.81 -9.06 -10.25
CA THR A 115 0.35 -8.45 -9.62
C THR A 115 0.23 -6.92 -9.65
N ALA A 116 1.08 -6.22 -8.94
CA ALA A 116 1.10 -4.75 -8.94
C ALA A 116 1.14 -4.15 -10.35
N ILE A 117 1.96 -4.72 -11.26
CA ILE A 117 2.06 -4.24 -12.65
C ILE A 117 0.77 -4.48 -13.45
N THR A 118 0.05 -5.57 -13.16
CA THR A 118 -1.25 -5.85 -13.79
C THR A 118 -2.25 -4.75 -13.45
N PHE A 119 -2.35 -4.36 -12.16
CA PHE A 119 -3.22 -3.26 -11.75
C PHE A 119 -2.83 -1.94 -12.40
N ALA A 120 -1.54 -1.57 -12.37
CA ALA A 120 -1.08 -0.35 -13.04
C ALA A 120 -1.42 -0.32 -14.54
N SER A 121 -1.29 -1.46 -15.20
CA SER A 121 -1.61 -1.61 -16.63
C SER A 121 -3.11 -1.47 -16.91
N MET A 122 -3.95 -2.17 -16.13
CA MET A 122 -5.42 -2.17 -16.29
C MET A 122 -6.02 -0.77 -16.08
N PHE A 123 -5.40 0.05 -15.22
CA PHE A 123 -5.88 1.41 -14.93
C PHE A 123 -5.12 2.50 -15.69
N GLY A 124 -4.25 2.14 -16.66
CA GLY A 124 -3.57 3.07 -17.56
C GLY A 124 -2.48 3.92 -16.89
N HIS A 125 -1.91 3.43 -15.78
CA HIS A 125 -0.84 4.12 -15.07
C HIS A 125 0.54 3.85 -15.71
N THR A 126 0.72 4.32 -16.96
CA THR A 126 1.88 4.02 -17.82
C THR A 126 3.23 4.28 -17.13
N LYS A 127 3.34 5.42 -16.40
CA LYS A 127 4.57 5.77 -15.66
C LYS A 127 4.95 4.72 -14.62
N ILE A 128 3.95 4.15 -13.93
CA ILE A 128 4.17 3.07 -12.96
C ILE A 128 4.60 1.79 -13.67
N VAL A 129 3.94 1.43 -14.79
CA VAL A 129 4.30 0.26 -15.59
C VAL A 129 5.74 0.36 -16.09
N GLU A 130 6.15 1.52 -16.59
CA GLU A 130 7.53 1.76 -17.05
C GLU A 130 8.54 1.61 -15.89
N TYR A 131 8.22 2.17 -14.72
CA TYR A 131 9.07 2.06 -13.54
C TYR A 131 9.21 0.62 -13.06
N LEU A 132 8.10 -0.11 -12.87
CA LEU A 132 8.12 -1.50 -12.42
C LEU A 132 8.82 -2.42 -13.43
N ASN A 133 8.65 -2.19 -14.74
CA ASN A 133 9.38 -2.91 -15.77
C ASN A 133 10.90 -2.71 -15.70
N LYS A 134 11.35 -1.49 -15.34
CA LYS A 134 12.80 -1.22 -15.15
C LYS A 134 13.37 -1.94 -13.92
N GLN A 135 12.56 -2.11 -12.87
CA GLN A 135 12.96 -2.86 -11.67
C GLN A 135 13.01 -4.39 -11.93
N ASN A 136 12.26 -4.86 -12.93
CA ASN A 136 12.23 -6.26 -13.31
C ASN A 136 13.40 -6.58 -14.22
N LYS A 137 14.41 -7.30 -13.69
CA LYS A 137 15.60 -7.74 -14.46
C LYS A 137 15.27 -8.69 -15.63
N ASN A 138 14.09 -9.31 -15.63
CA ASN A 138 13.62 -10.23 -16.67
C ASN A 138 12.56 -9.53 -17.56
N ILE A 139 13.03 -8.66 -18.48
CA ILE A 139 12.15 -7.98 -19.44
C ILE A 139 11.72 -8.99 -20.52
N GLY A 140 10.62 -9.70 -20.27
CA GLY A 140 10.00 -10.61 -21.24
C GLY A 140 8.94 -9.94 -22.09
N PHE A 141 8.39 -10.71 -23.06
CA PHE A 141 7.27 -10.27 -23.93
C PHE A 141 6.08 -9.71 -23.16
N LYS A 142 5.74 -10.28 -21.99
CA LYS A 142 4.65 -9.82 -21.10
C LYS A 142 4.82 -8.37 -20.67
N SER A 143 6.03 -7.92 -20.34
CA SER A 143 6.32 -6.55 -19.91
C SER A 143 6.00 -5.53 -21.01
N LYS A 144 6.33 -5.86 -22.27
CA LYS A 144 5.97 -5.03 -23.45
C LYS A 144 4.47 -4.94 -23.62
N LEU A 145 3.75 -6.06 -23.46
CA LEU A 145 2.30 -6.12 -23.55
C LEU A 145 1.62 -5.25 -22.49
N TYR A 146 2.06 -5.30 -21.24
CA TYR A 146 1.53 -4.43 -20.18
C TYR A 146 1.71 -2.95 -20.50
N LEU A 147 2.85 -2.57 -21.07
CA LEU A 147 3.13 -1.18 -21.43
C LEU A 147 2.21 -0.71 -22.57
N ILE A 148 2.02 -1.53 -23.61
CA ILE A 148 1.12 -1.21 -24.74
C ILE A 148 -0.31 -1.05 -24.20
N PHE A 149 -0.78 -1.99 -23.40
CA PHE A 149 -2.13 -1.96 -22.85
C PHE A 149 -2.36 -0.72 -21.96
N SER A 150 -1.41 -0.39 -21.08
CA SER A 150 -1.52 0.79 -20.23
C SER A 150 -1.57 2.11 -21.02
N LYS A 151 -0.84 2.20 -22.16
CA LYS A 151 -0.88 3.38 -23.05
C LYS A 151 -2.25 3.52 -23.69
N ILE A 152 -2.84 2.44 -24.17
CA ILE A 152 -4.18 2.44 -24.78
C ILE A 152 -5.22 2.91 -23.75
N ILE A 153 -5.25 2.31 -22.58
CA ILE A 153 -6.19 2.68 -21.50
C ILE A 153 -5.95 4.12 -21.05
N GLY A 154 -4.70 4.55 -20.87
CA GLY A 154 -4.34 5.90 -20.47
C GLY A 154 -4.81 6.95 -21.50
N PHE A 155 -4.74 6.65 -22.79
CA PHE A 155 -5.25 7.50 -23.86
C PHE A 155 -6.76 7.72 -23.75
N PHE A 156 -7.55 6.65 -23.58
CA PHE A 156 -9.00 6.76 -23.43
C PHE A 156 -9.41 7.49 -22.15
N ARG A 157 -8.65 7.34 -21.05
CA ARG A 157 -8.94 8.04 -19.79
C ARG A 157 -8.67 9.55 -19.88
N LYS A 158 -7.65 9.97 -20.64
CA LYS A 158 -7.29 11.39 -20.81
C LYS A 158 -8.29 12.15 -21.69
N ASN A 159 -9.00 11.42 -22.55
CA ASN A 159 -9.94 12.00 -23.52
C ASN A 159 -11.41 11.93 -23.05
N ARG A 160 -11.66 11.61 -21.78
CA ARG A 160 -12.94 11.76 -21.08
C ARG A 160 -12.89 12.97 -20.16
#